data_0717f522bf1c3a442f6774a119634a6f
#
_entry.id   0717f522bf1c3a442f6774a119634a6f
#
_cell.length_a   1.000
_cell.length_b   1.000
_cell.length_c   1.000
_cell.angle_alpha   90.00
_cell.angle_beta   90.00
_cell.angle_gamma   90.00
#
_symmetry.space_group_name_H-M   'P 1'
#
loop_
_entity.id
_entity.type
_entity.pdbx_description
1 polymer ?
#
loop_
_entity_poly.entity_id
_entity_poly.type
_entity_poly.pdbx_seq_one_letter_code
_entity_poly.pdbx_strand_id
1 'polypeptide(L)'
;KNDSIKSLENLRCKIYYGDITKKESLTPIFENINNNEVYVIHCAAVVYIKSKYNQLIYNVNVNGTKNIIDKVLKAKAKLIYISSVHAIPEKNNNELITEVNNFNPDDVYGLYAKTKAEAAMYVMRAVKNRNLNACIIHPSGIIGPNDFGNSHLTELVKEVSNGKLIACVKGGYDFVDVRDVADGIISACEKDNNGECYILSNKYITIKELSDLICDVKGRKRIKLVLPIGLAKLIAPIFEMYYNLKKQTPLFTKYSLYTLSSNSNFSNKKAKKELGFKNRNMKNTIEDTIDWLNKQKIQCRKKE
;
A
#
# COMPACT_ATOMS: atom_id res chain seq x y z
N LYS A 1 0.05 -6.59 17.97
CA LYS A 1 -0.45 -6.17 19.32
C LYS A 1 -0.63 -4.65 19.45
N ASN A 2 -0.01 -3.86 18.60
CA ASN A 2 -0.01 -2.38 18.70
C ASN A 2 -0.77 -1.69 17.55
N ASP A 3 -1.46 -2.44 16.71
CA ASP A 3 -2.23 -1.86 15.62
C ASP A 3 -3.50 -1.22 16.17
N SER A 4 -3.84 -0.04 15.66
CA SER A 4 -5.05 0.66 16.04
C SER A 4 -6.28 -0.07 15.52
N ILE A 5 -7.24 -0.35 16.40
CA ILE A 5 -8.55 -0.92 16.01
C ILE A 5 -9.58 0.14 15.63
N LYS A 6 -9.19 1.42 15.57
CA LYS A 6 -10.09 2.54 15.23
C LYS A 6 -10.81 2.35 13.90
N SER A 7 -10.16 1.72 12.92
CA SER A 7 -10.77 1.41 11.63
C SER A 7 -11.90 0.36 11.72
N LEU A 8 -11.97 -0.37 12.83
CA LEU A 8 -12.98 -1.40 13.08
C LEU A 8 -14.08 -0.93 14.04
N GLU A 9 -13.93 0.26 14.64
CA GLU A 9 -14.95 0.83 15.51
C GLU A 9 -16.27 1.00 14.74
N ASN A 10 -17.37 0.61 15.35
CA ASN A 10 -18.74 0.62 14.79
C ASN A 10 -19.01 -0.37 13.65
N LEU A 11 -18.08 -1.27 13.33
CA LEU A 11 -18.34 -2.37 12.40
C LEU A 11 -18.88 -3.60 13.17
N ARG A 12 -19.89 -4.26 12.59
CA ARG A 12 -20.40 -5.54 13.11
C ARG A 12 -19.47 -6.69 12.69
N CYS A 13 -18.31 -6.80 13.33
CA CYS A 13 -17.33 -7.85 13.04
C CYS A 13 -16.77 -8.45 14.34
N LYS A 14 -16.31 -9.72 14.26
CA LYS A 14 -15.54 -10.33 15.33
C LYS A 14 -14.07 -9.97 15.16
N ILE A 15 -13.44 -9.50 16.23
CA ILE A 15 -12.03 -9.11 16.25
C ILE A 15 -11.22 -10.21 16.92
N TYR A 16 -10.19 -10.71 16.24
CA TYR A 16 -9.24 -11.66 16.77
C TYR A 16 -7.83 -11.03 16.76
N TYR A 17 -7.08 -11.29 17.82
CA TYR A 17 -5.69 -10.83 17.92
C TYR A 17 -4.75 -11.98 17.61
N GLY A 18 -3.82 -11.74 16.67
CA GLY A 18 -2.83 -12.72 16.26
C GLY A 18 -1.55 -12.05 15.77
N ASP A 19 -0.51 -12.85 15.60
CA ASP A 19 0.76 -12.46 15.02
C ASP A 19 1.00 -13.37 13.81
N ILE A 20 1.00 -12.82 12.59
CA ILE A 20 1.14 -13.63 11.38
C ILE A 20 2.48 -14.38 11.29
N THR A 21 3.48 -13.95 12.06
CA THR A 21 4.76 -14.67 12.16
C THR A 21 4.67 -15.93 13.02
N LYS A 22 3.59 -16.07 13.80
CA LYS A 22 3.29 -17.20 14.70
C LYS A 22 2.05 -17.92 14.21
N LYS A 23 2.24 -18.96 13.41
CA LYS A 23 1.16 -19.69 12.71
C LYS A 23 0.02 -20.13 13.64
N GLU A 24 0.35 -20.57 14.87
CA GLU A 24 -0.63 -21.06 15.81
C GLU A 24 -1.55 -19.95 16.35
N SER A 25 -1.04 -18.71 16.44
CA SER A 25 -1.85 -17.56 16.87
C SER A 25 -2.96 -17.20 15.89
N LEU A 26 -2.93 -17.72 14.66
CA LEU A 26 -3.95 -17.50 13.64
C LEU A 26 -5.09 -18.53 13.73
N THR A 27 -4.92 -19.62 14.49
CA THR A 27 -5.90 -20.71 14.56
C THR A 27 -7.31 -20.23 14.89
N PRO A 28 -7.54 -19.33 15.88
CA PRO A 28 -8.90 -18.89 16.22
C PRO A 28 -9.67 -18.20 15.10
N ILE A 29 -8.96 -17.59 14.13
CA ILE A 29 -9.58 -16.92 12.96
C ILE A 29 -10.16 -17.98 12.00
N PHE A 30 -9.54 -19.16 11.94
CA PHE A 30 -9.88 -20.23 11.00
C PHE A 30 -10.67 -21.38 11.67
N GLU A 31 -10.93 -21.29 12.96
CA GLU A 31 -11.85 -22.19 13.65
C GLU A 31 -13.30 -21.83 13.33
N ASN A 32 -14.16 -22.83 13.21
CA ASN A 32 -15.59 -22.65 12.92
C ASN A 32 -15.90 -22.04 11.53
N ILE A 33 -15.00 -22.21 10.57
CA ILE A 33 -15.32 -21.99 9.17
C ILE A 33 -16.21 -23.16 8.72
N ASN A 34 -17.52 -23.01 8.91
CA ASN A 34 -18.50 -23.97 8.43
C ASN A 34 -18.58 -23.86 6.91
N ASN A 35 -19.04 -24.90 6.23
CA ASN A 35 -19.16 -25.14 4.78
C ASN A 35 -19.58 -23.95 3.87
N ASN A 36 -19.39 -22.74 4.32
CA ASN A 36 -19.66 -21.51 3.58
C ASN A 36 -18.45 -21.13 2.72
N GLU A 37 -18.72 -20.40 1.66
CA GLU A 37 -17.67 -19.78 0.87
C GLU A 37 -16.93 -18.73 1.70
N VAL A 38 -15.61 -18.88 1.84
CA VAL A 38 -14.77 -18.05 2.70
C VAL A 38 -13.70 -17.35 1.89
N TYR A 39 -13.63 -16.05 2.03
CA TYR A 39 -12.58 -15.21 1.46
C TYR A 39 -11.63 -14.73 2.55
N VAL A 40 -10.32 -14.90 2.31
CA VAL A 40 -9.27 -14.38 3.18
C VAL A 40 -8.55 -13.26 2.47
N ILE A 41 -8.76 -12.02 2.90
CA ILE A 41 -8.08 -10.85 2.37
C ILE A 41 -6.84 -10.60 3.23
N HIS A 42 -5.66 -10.89 2.69
CA HIS A 42 -4.40 -10.76 3.40
C HIS A 42 -3.73 -9.41 3.13
N CYS A 43 -4.04 -8.44 4.00
CA CYS A 43 -3.48 -7.08 3.94
C CYS A 43 -2.26 -6.88 4.86
N ALA A 44 -2.00 -7.82 5.79
CA ALA A 44 -0.97 -7.65 6.79
C ALA A 44 0.43 -7.66 6.17
N ALA A 45 1.11 -6.53 6.23
CA ALA A 45 2.48 -6.36 5.78
C ALA A 45 3.09 -5.13 6.46
N VAL A 46 4.42 -5.07 6.51
CA VAL A 46 5.15 -3.89 6.94
C VAL A 46 5.72 -3.19 5.72
N VAL A 47 5.29 -1.95 5.48
CA VAL A 47 5.89 -1.06 4.48
C VAL A 47 7.20 -0.52 5.05
N TYR A 48 8.29 -0.72 4.33
CA TYR A 48 9.61 -0.35 4.79
C TYR A 48 10.39 0.43 3.72
N ILE A 49 10.59 1.70 4.00
CA ILE A 49 11.22 2.65 3.07
C ILE A 49 12.70 2.92 3.35
N LYS A 50 13.28 2.26 4.38
CA LYS A 50 14.71 2.40 4.69
C LYS A 50 15.54 1.38 3.90
N SER A 51 16.80 1.70 3.63
CA SER A 51 17.69 0.86 2.81
C SER A 51 18.33 -0.31 3.58
N LYS A 52 18.35 -0.26 4.92
CA LYS A 52 19.00 -1.29 5.74
C LYS A 52 18.13 -2.53 5.83
N TYR A 53 18.74 -3.73 5.69
CA TYR A 53 18.03 -4.99 5.91
C TYR A 53 17.41 -5.07 7.30
N ASN A 54 16.21 -5.64 7.38
CA ASN A 54 15.49 -5.81 8.62
C ASN A 54 14.76 -7.17 8.61
N GLN A 55 15.22 -8.09 9.45
CA GLN A 55 14.67 -9.44 9.57
C GLN A 55 13.18 -9.46 9.94
N LEU A 56 12.70 -8.49 10.73
CA LEU A 56 11.29 -8.39 11.08
C LEU A 56 10.42 -8.21 9.83
N ILE A 57 10.86 -7.36 8.88
CA ILE A 57 10.14 -7.12 7.63
C ILE A 57 10.02 -8.41 6.82
N TYR A 58 11.12 -9.15 6.70
CA TYR A 58 11.11 -10.45 6.03
C TYR A 58 10.17 -11.44 6.72
N ASN A 59 10.24 -11.54 8.04
CA ASN A 59 9.40 -12.45 8.82
C ASN A 59 7.92 -12.13 8.67
N VAL A 60 7.54 -10.85 8.70
CA VAL A 60 6.14 -10.43 8.53
C VAL A 60 5.69 -10.65 7.09
N ASN A 61 6.42 -10.08 6.11
CA ASN A 61 5.93 -10.03 4.73
C ASN A 61 6.04 -11.38 4.01
N VAL A 62 7.08 -12.17 4.28
CA VAL A 62 7.32 -13.45 3.60
C VAL A 62 6.84 -14.62 4.45
N ASN A 63 7.41 -14.81 5.65
CA ASN A 63 7.06 -15.97 6.49
C ASN A 63 5.61 -15.87 7.00
N GLY A 64 5.13 -14.66 7.31
CA GLY A 64 3.73 -14.41 7.64
C GLY A 64 2.79 -14.80 6.51
N THR A 65 3.12 -14.44 5.26
CA THR A 65 2.33 -14.85 4.09
C THR A 65 2.33 -16.37 3.90
N LYS A 66 3.46 -17.07 4.12
CA LYS A 66 3.50 -18.54 4.10
C LYS A 66 2.56 -19.16 5.14
N ASN A 67 2.52 -18.61 6.36
CA ASN A 67 1.60 -19.06 7.40
C ASN A 67 0.14 -18.86 7.00
N ILE A 68 -0.21 -17.75 6.36
CA ILE A 68 -1.56 -17.49 5.84
C ILE A 68 -1.88 -18.50 4.73
N ILE A 69 -1.00 -18.74 3.77
CA ILE A 69 -1.19 -19.76 2.70
C ILE A 69 -1.56 -21.11 3.31
N ASP A 70 -0.82 -21.57 4.32
CA ASP A 70 -1.08 -22.85 4.96
C ASP A 70 -2.44 -22.91 5.68
N LYS A 71 -2.84 -21.82 6.34
CA LYS A 71 -4.16 -21.74 7.01
C LYS A 71 -5.30 -21.71 5.99
N VAL A 72 -5.14 -20.95 4.90
CA VAL A 72 -6.13 -20.85 3.81
C VAL A 72 -6.32 -22.18 3.12
N LEU A 73 -5.24 -22.91 2.81
CA LEU A 73 -5.30 -24.24 2.23
C LEU A 73 -6.06 -25.23 3.13
N LYS A 74 -5.75 -25.22 4.44
CA LYS A 74 -6.44 -26.08 5.41
C LYS A 74 -7.94 -25.76 5.51
N ALA A 75 -8.28 -24.48 5.41
CA ALA A 75 -9.65 -23.98 5.46
C ALA A 75 -10.40 -24.12 4.13
N LYS A 76 -9.74 -24.51 3.04
CA LYS A 76 -10.28 -24.54 1.67
C LYS A 76 -10.92 -23.20 1.26
N ALA A 77 -10.36 -22.09 1.76
CA ALA A 77 -10.82 -20.74 1.48
C ALA A 77 -10.14 -20.16 0.22
N LYS A 78 -10.68 -19.05 -0.29
CA LYS A 78 -10.04 -18.28 -1.36
C LYS A 78 -9.18 -17.17 -0.76
N LEU A 79 -7.93 -17.05 -1.22
CA LEU A 79 -6.99 -16.01 -0.79
C LEU A 79 -6.98 -14.84 -1.77
N ILE A 80 -7.21 -13.64 -1.26
CA ILE A 80 -6.91 -12.39 -1.97
C ILE A 80 -5.66 -11.79 -1.33
N TYR A 81 -4.51 -11.98 -1.98
CA TYR A 81 -3.25 -11.48 -1.46
C TYR A 81 -3.00 -10.04 -1.92
N ILE A 82 -2.88 -9.12 -0.98
CA ILE A 82 -2.57 -7.73 -1.28
C ILE A 82 -1.05 -7.55 -1.34
N SER A 83 -0.54 -7.53 -2.56
CA SER A 83 0.86 -7.29 -2.87
C SER A 83 1.13 -5.77 -3.02
N SER A 84 1.87 -5.39 -4.03
CA SER A 84 2.14 -4.00 -4.43
C SER A 84 2.67 -4.00 -5.86
N VAL A 85 2.51 -2.91 -6.59
CA VAL A 85 3.19 -2.71 -7.88
C VAL A 85 4.72 -2.77 -7.76
N HIS A 86 5.27 -2.53 -6.57
CA HIS A 86 6.71 -2.69 -6.30
C HIS A 86 7.20 -4.15 -6.40
N ALA A 87 6.30 -5.14 -6.38
CA ALA A 87 6.66 -6.54 -6.60
C ALA A 87 6.85 -6.89 -8.08
N ILE A 88 6.48 -5.99 -8.98
CA ILE A 88 6.58 -6.15 -10.43
C ILE A 88 7.89 -5.52 -10.90
N PRO A 89 8.71 -6.20 -11.74
CA PRO A 89 9.92 -5.65 -12.28
C PRO A 89 9.67 -4.32 -13.02
N GLU A 90 10.57 -3.37 -12.81
CA GLU A 90 10.53 -2.11 -13.55
C GLU A 90 10.81 -2.37 -15.04
N LYS A 91 10.19 -1.55 -15.88
CA LYS A 91 10.51 -1.44 -17.29
C LYS A 91 11.25 -0.12 -17.55
N ASN A 92 11.83 0.01 -18.74
CA ASN A 92 12.46 1.24 -19.16
C ASN A 92 11.49 2.43 -19.06
N ASN A 93 12.04 3.63 -18.99
CA ASN A 93 11.24 4.85 -18.85
C ASN A 93 10.14 4.93 -19.92
N ASN A 94 8.93 5.22 -19.48
CA ASN A 94 7.70 5.32 -20.28
C ASN A 94 7.14 4.02 -20.87
N GLU A 95 7.79 2.85 -20.71
CA GLU A 95 7.15 1.60 -21.08
C GLU A 95 6.00 1.28 -20.12
N LEU A 96 4.92 0.72 -20.68
CA LEU A 96 3.76 0.34 -19.89
C LEU A 96 4.05 -0.91 -19.05
N ILE A 97 3.91 -0.80 -17.74
CA ILE A 97 4.03 -1.91 -16.79
C ILE A 97 2.68 -2.60 -16.68
N THR A 98 2.68 -3.90 -16.95
CA THR A 98 1.49 -4.77 -16.86
C THR A 98 1.71 -5.86 -15.82
N GLU A 99 0.67 -6.60 -15.51
CA GLU A 99 0.72 -7.74 -14.62
C GLU A 99 1.72 -8.80 -15.09
N VAL A 100 2.34 -9.47 -14.14
CA VAL A 100 3.23 -10.63 -14.35
C VAL A 100 2.75 -11.81 -13.51
N ASN A 101 3.02 -13.03 -13.94
CA ASN A 101 2.66 -14.25 -13.22
C ASN A 101 3.89 -14.96 -12.60
N ASN A 102 5.08 -14.47 -12.92
CA ASN A 102 6.32 -14.96 -12.34
C ASN A 102 7.02 -13.83 -11.61
N PHE A 103 7.31 -14.05 -10.34
CA PHE A 103 7.93 -13.05 -9.46
C PHE A 103 9.31 -13.54 -9.04
N ASN A 104 10.31 -12.67 -9.23
CA ASN A 104 11.66 -12.91 -8.75
C ASN A 104 12.08 -11.71 -7.87
N PRO A 105 12.43 -11.92 -6.59
CA PRO A 105 12.85 -10.84 -5.70
C PRO A 105 14.13 -10.14 -6.15
N ASP A 106 14.93 -10.74 -7.03
CA ASP A 106 16.16 -10.12 -7.53
C ASP A 106 15.93 -9.14 -8.68
N ASP A 107 14.74 -9.18 -9.30
CA ASP A 107 14.37 -8.29 -10.40
C ASP A 107 13.79 -6.95 -9.91
N VAL A 108 13.70 -6.74 -8.59
CA VAL A 108 13.10 -5.54 -8.00
C VAL A 108 14.04 -4.88 -6.99
N TYR A 109 13.88 -3.57 -6.79
CA TYR A 109 14.77 -2.78 -5.94
C TYR A 109 14.18 -2.46 -4.57
N GLY A 110 14.98 -2.72 -3.52
CA GLY A 110 14.67 -2.39 -2.13
C GLY A 110 14.01 -3.54 -1.35
N LEU A 111 14.23 -3.55 -0.03
CA LEU A 111 13.80 -4.66 0.84
C LEU A 111 12.28 -4.88 0.77
N TYR A 112 11.50 -3.81 0.78
CA TYR A 112 10.04 -3.90 0.70
C TYR A 112 9.60 -4.59 -0.61
N ALA A 113 10.11 -4.11 -1.75
CA ALA A 113 9.81 -4.69 -3.06
C ALA A 113 10.20 -6.17 -3.13
N LYS A 114 11.42 -6.51 -2.69
CA LYS A 114 11.93 -7.89 -2.65
C LYS A 114 11.03 -8.80 -1.80
N THR A 115 10.63 -8.36 -0.61
CA THR A 115 9.76 -9.17 0.25
C THR A 115 8.35 -9.34 -0.33
N LYS A 116 7.80 -8.33 -1.02
CA LYS A 116 6.50 -8.43 -1.70
C LYS A 116 6.57 -9.33 -2.94
N ALA A 117 7.64 -9.26 -3.71
CA ALA A 117 7.87 -10.16 -4.86
C ALA A 117 8.05 -11.61 -4.40
N GLU A 118 8.84 -11.86 -3.35
CA GLU A 118 9.03 -13.19 -2.80
C GLU A 118 7.74 -13.78 -2.24
N ALA A 119 6.95 -12.99 -1.52
CA ALA A 119 5.65 -13.43 -1.02
C ALA A 119 4.68 -13.75 -2.17
N ALA A 120 4.62 -12.90 -3.22
CA ALA A 120 3.83 -13.16 -4.42
C ALA A 120 4.27 -14.46 -5.13
N MET A 121 5.58 -14.70 -5.22
CA MET A 121 6.13 -15.96 -5.75
C MET A 121 5.63 -17.17 -4.96
N TYR A 122 5.60 -17.11 -3.61
CA TYR A 122 5.07 -18.20 -2.79
C TYR A 122 3.58 -18.42 -2.99
N VAL A 123 2.78 -17.36 -3.14
CA VAL A 123 1.35 -17.47 -3.46
C VAL A 123 1.17 -18.18 -4.80
N MET A 124 1.85 -17.74 -5.87
CA MET A 124 1.73 -18.35 -7.20
C MET A 124 2.23 -19.80 -7.24
N ARG A 125 3.31 -20.12 -6.51
CA ARG A 125 3.77 -21.51 -6.33
C ARG A 125 2.73 -22.38 -5.62
N ALA A 126 2.03 -21.82 -4.63
CA ALA A 126 0.99 -22.56 -3.91
C ALA A 126 -0.26 -22.77 -4.81
N VAL A 127 -0.61 -21.80 -5.64
CA VAL A 127 -1.67 -21.98 -6.67
C VAL A 127 -1.29 -23.13 -7.59
N LYS A 128 -0.07 -23.12 -8.16
CA LYS A 128 0.38 -24.11 -9.14
C LYS A 128 0.55 -25.52 -8.55
N ASN A 129 1.13 -25.63 -7.34
CA ASN A 129 1.64 -26.90 -6.81
C ASN A 129 0.83 -27.46 -5.64
N ARG A 130 -0.06 -26.65 -5.04
CA ARG A 130 -0.82 -27.04 -3.83
C ARG A 130 -2.32 -26.80 -3.98
N ASN A 131 -2.81 -26.49 -5.18
CA ASN A 131 -4.22 -26.19 -5.48
C ASN A 131 -4.80 -25.05 -4.59
N LEU A 132 -3.99 -24.05 -4.25
CA LEU A 132 -4.48 -22.86 -3.56
C LEU A 132 -5.40 -22.08 -4.50
N ASN A 133 -6.62 -21.79 -4.06
CA ASN A 133 -7.46 -20.81 -4.76
C ASN A 133 -7.04 -19.40 -4.31
N ALA A 134 -6.37 -18.65 -5.18
CA ALA A 134 -5.89 -17.32 -4.84
C ALA A 134 -5.75 -16.41 -6.07
N CYS A 135 -5.92 -15.11 -5.85
CA CYS A 135 -5.47 -14.07 -6.78
C CYS A 135 -4.62 -13.03 -6.05
N ILE A 136 -3.86 -12.24 -6.81
CA ILE A 136 -2.95 -11.22 -6.28
C ILE A 136 -3.39 -9.85 -6.75
N ILE A 137 -3.52 -8.92 -5.82
CA ILE A 137 -3.80 -7.52 -6.09
C ILE A 137 -2.52 -6.71 -5.88
N HIS A 138 -2.16 -5.91 -6.87
CA HIS A 138 -1.02 -5.01 -6.87
C HIS A 138 -1.49 -3.55 -6.89
N PRO A 139 -1.81 -2.95 -5.73
CA PRO A 139 -2.15 -1.53 -5.70
C PRO A 139 -0.91 -0.68 -5.93
N SER A 140 -1.10 0.49 -6.56
CA SER A 140 -0.11 1.57 -6.62
C SER A 140 -0.06 2.37 -5.30
N GLY A 141 0.34 3.62 -5.29
CA GLY A 141 0.38 4.45 -4.09
C GLY A 141 -1.03 4.73 -3.55
N ILE A 142 -1.44 4.02 -2.49
CA ILE A 142 -2.77 4.17 -1.92
C ILE A 142 -2.88 5.47 -1.13
N ILE A 143 -3.87 6.29 -1.45
CA ILE A 143 -4.19 7.53 -0.75
C ILE A 143 -5.70 7.61 -0.50
N GLY A 144 -6.13 8.23 0.61
CA GLY A 144 -7.56 8.38 0.89
C GLY A 144 -7.87 8.55 2.37
N PRO A 145 -9.16 8.69 2.72
CA PRO A 145 -9.61 8.80 4.11
C PRO A 145 -9.44 7.49 4.88
N ASN A 146 -9.59 7.55 6.22
CA ASN A 146 -9.58 6.42 7.15
C ASN A 146 -8.21 5.73 7.35
N ASP A 147 -7.12 6.43 7.05
CA ASP A 147 -5.77 5.96 7.37
C ASP A 147 -5.40 6.27 8.83
N PHE A 148 -5.89 5.44 9.74
CA PHE A 148 -5.59 5.55 11.18
C PHE A 148 -4.15 5.15 11.53
N GLY A 149 -3.44 4.51 10.60
CA GLY A 149 -2.03 4.13 10.73
C GLY A 149 -1.06 5.26 10.42
N ASN A 150 -1.54 6.39 9.91
CA ASN A 150 -0.72 7.53 9.48
C ASN A 150 0.38 7.12 8.49
N SER A 151 -0.02 6.57 7.36
CA SER A 151 0.91 6.22 6.28
C SER A 151 1.72 7.42 5.80
N HIS A 152 2.78 7.13 5.08
CA HIS A 152 3.69 8.14 4.53
C HIS A 152 2.96 9.18 3.63
N LEU A 153 1.98 8.74 2.85
CA LEU A 153 1.17 9.64 2.01
C LEU A 153 0.23 10.51 2.83
N THR A 154 -0.37 9.96 3.88
CA THR A 154 -1.19 10.73 4.82
C THR A 154 -0.36 11.79 5.54
N GLU A 155 0.88 11.49 5.93
CA GLU A 155 1.79 12.49 6.51
C GLU A 155 2.14 13.58 5.49
N LEU A 156 2.39 13.24 4.22
CA LEU A 156 2.60 14.24 3.17
C LEU A 156 1.38 15.17 3.04
N VAL A 157 0.15 14.61 2.99
CA VAL A 157 -1.09 15.42 2.95
C VAL A 157 -1.17 16.36 4.16
N LYS A 158 -0.85 15.89 5.36
CA LYS A 158 -0.85 16.70 6.59
C LYS A 158 0.18 17.83 6.52
N GLU A 159 1.41 17.54 6.12
CA GLU A 159 2.49 18.53 6.07
C GLU A 159 2.18 19.64 5.05
N VAL A 160 1.67 19.28 3.86
CA VAL A 160 1.20 20.27 2.87
C VAL A 160 0.01 21.05 3.38
N SER A 161 -1.02 20.37 3.91
CA SER A 161 -2.23 20.99 4.44
C SER A 161 -1.97 21.98 5.58
N ASN A 162 -0.94 21.70 6.39
CA ASN A 162 -0.54 22.58 7.51
C ASN A 162 0.45 23.69 7.06
N GLY A 163 0.92 23.70 5.81
CA GLY A 163 1.90 24.66 5.28
C GLY A 163 3.31 24.45 5.80
N LYS A 164 3.63 23.25 6.25
CA LYS A 164 4.97 22.90 6.76
C LYS A 164 5.91 22.43 5.67
N LEU A 165 5.38 21.92 4.55
CA LEU A 165 6.20 21.53 3.41
C LEU A 165 6.56 22.80 2.61
N ILE A 166 7.84 23.16 2.58
CA ILE A 166 8.35 24.39 1.94
C ILE A 166 8.86 24.13 0.50
N ALA A 167 9.15 22.88 0.15
CA ALA A 167 9.64 22.49 -1.16
C ALA A 167 9.12 21.11 -1.55
N CYS A 168 8.78 20.93 -2.83
CA CYS A 168 8.52 19.63 -3.44
C CYS A 168 9.81 19.04 -4.00
N VAL A 169 9.82 17.74 -4.29
CA VAL A 169 10.87 17.06 -5.04
C VAL A 169 10.37 16.79 -6.46
N LYS A 170 11.23 16.97 -7.47
CA LYS A 170 10.93 16.63 -8.85
C LYS A 170 10.68 15.12 -8.95
N GLY A 171 9.62 14.74 -9.64
CA GLY A 171 9.20 13.35 -9.80
C GLY A 171 7.77 13.14 -9.33
N GLY A 172 7.28 11.93 -9.48
CA GLY A 172 5.91 11.58 -9.16
C GLY A 172 5.72 10.09 -9.05
N TYR A 173 4.49 9.69 -8.84
CA TYR A 173 4.11 8.30 -8.73
C TYR A 173 2.66 8.10 -9.19
N ASP A 174 2.26 6.86 -9.42
CA ASP A 174 0.84 6.56 -9.61
C ASP A 174 0.15 6.48 -8.24
N PHE A 175 -0.95 7.21 -8.08
CA PHE A 175 -1.75 7.23 -6.85
C PHE A 175 -3.17 6.77 -7.13
N VAL A 176 -3.68 5.90 -6.25
CA VAL A 176 -5.03 5.33 -6.34
C VAL A 176 -5.81 5.57 -5.04
N ASP A 177 -7.13 5.80 -5.15
CA ASP A 177 -7.99 5.95 -3.98
C ASP A 177 -8.14 4.63 -3.22
N VAL A 178 -8.03 4.67 -1.89
CA VAL A 178 -8.17 3.49 -1.02
C VAL A 178 -9.52 2.79 -1.20
N ARG A 179 -10.58 3.53 -1.50
CA ARG A 179 -11.94 2.99 -1.72
C ARG A 179 -12.04 2.26 -3.05
N ASP A 180 -11.35 2.77 -4.09
CA ASP A 180 -11.27 2.07 -5.39
C ASP A 180 -10.52 0.75 -5.22
N VAL A 181 -9.44 0.74 -4.42
CA VAL A 181 -8.72 -0.48 -4.08
C VAL A 181 -9.62 -1.46 -3.34
N ALA A 182 -10.40 -0.99 -2.36
CA ALA A 182 -11.34 -1.83 -1.61
C ALA A 182 -12.43 -2.43 -2.53
N ASP A 183 -13.02 -1.61 -3.41
CA ASP A 183 -14.02 -2.06 -4.39
C ASP A 183 -13.42 -3.12 -5.34
N GLY A 184 -12.18 -2.92 -5.81
CA GLY A 184 -11.46 -3.89 -6.63
C GLY A 184 -11.17 -5.22 -5.89
N ILE A 185 -10.84 -5.16 -4.61
CA ILE A 185 -10.62 -6.34 -3.77
C ILE A 185 -11.94 -7.12 -3.58
N ILE A 186 -13.04 -6.43 -3.30
CA ILE A 186 -14.36 -7.06 -3.15
C ILE A 186 -14.77 -7.73 -4.46
N SER A 187 -14.62 -7.05 -5.59
CA SER A 187 -14.89 -7.65 -6.90
C SER A 187 -14.02 -8.88 -7.17
N ALA A 188 -12.75 -8.88 -6.74
CA ALA A 188 -11.87 -10.04 -6.90
C ALA A 188 -12.28 -11.23 -6.02
N CYS A 189 -12.95 -11.01 -4.88
CA CYS A 189 -13.51 -12.11 -4.09
C CYS A 189 -14.56 -12.90 -4.90
N GLU A 190 -15.43 -12.20 -5.61
CA GLU A 190 -16.61 -12.76 -6.27
C GLU A 190 -16.34 -13.38 -7.66
N LYS A 191 -15.14 -13.20 -8.22
CA LYS A 191 -14.79 -13.69 -9.57
C LYS A 191 -14.05 -15.01 -9.51
N ASP A 192 -14.23 -15.83 -10.55
CA ASP A 192 -13.37 -17.00 -10.78
C ASP A 192 -12.08 -16.53 -11.46
N ASN A 193 -11.09 -16.21 -10.64
CA ASN A 193 -9.84 -15.58 -11.02
C ASN A 193 -8.62 -16.26 -10.37
N ASN A 194 -8.69 -17.58 -10.23
CA ASN A 194 -7.60 -18.33 -9.60
C ASN A 194 -6.29 -18.20 -10.40
N GLY A 195 -5.22 -17.82 -9.71
CA GLY A 195 -3.90 -17.60 -10.31
C GLY A 195 -3.73 -16.27 -11.04
N GLU A 196 -4.74 -15.39 -11.00
CA GLU A 196 -4.70 -14.11 -11.68
C GLU A 196 -4.06 -13.01 -10.84
N CYS A 197 -3.45 -12.03 -11.52
CA CYS A 197 -2.86 -10.84 -10.92
C CYS A 197 -3.54 -9.60 -11.49
N TYR A 198 -3.78 -8.59 -10.64
CA TYR A 198 -4.43 -7.34 -11.02
C TYR A 198 -3.69 -6.13 -10.49
N ILE A 199 -3.35 -5.20 -11.37
CA ILE A 199 -2.83 -3.88 -10.98
C ILE A 199 -4.01 -2.95 -10.75
N LEU A 200 -4.11 -2.43 -9.52
CA LEU A 200 -5.05 -1.38 -9.15
C LEU A 200 -4.31 -0.05 -9.10
N SER A 201 -4.26 0.64 -10.22
CA SER A 201 -3.60 1.94 -10.39
C SER A 201 -4.61 2.97 -10.90
N ASN A 202 -4.26 4.24 -10.84
CA ASN A 202 -5.12 5.28 -11.39
C ASN A 202 -4.35 6.15 -12.38
N LYS A 203 -3.56 7.08 -11.88
CA LYS A 203 -2.90 8.10 -12.69
C LYS A 203 -1.56 8.49 -12.08
N TYR A 204 -0.53 8.60 -12.92
CA TYR A 204 0.70 9.26 -12.54
C TYR A 204 0.46 10.74 -12.23
N ILE A 205 0.92 11.19 -11.07
CA ILE A 205 0.83 12.58 -10.62
C ILE A 205 2.18 12.95 -10.00
N THR A 206 2.73 14.10 -10.36
CA THR A 206 3.94 14.62 -9.72
C THR A 206 3.66 15.02 -8.27
N ILE A 207 4.69 15.00 -7.42
CA ILE A 207 4.56 15.50 -6.03
C ILE A 207 4.15 16.98 -6.02
N LYS A 208 4.59 17.74 -7.03
CA LYS A 208 4.18 19.14 -7.20
C LYS A 208 2.68 19.26 -7.48
N GLU A 209 2.16 18.51 -8.45
CA GLU A 209 0.71 18.51 -8.78
C GLU A 209 -0.14 18.05 -7.60
N LEU A 210 0.28 16.98 -6.89
CA LEU A 210 -0.40 16.49 -5.69
C LEU A 210 -0.42 17.58 -4.61
N SER A 211 0.71 18.25 -4.38
CA SER A 211 0.80 19.33 -3.41
C SER A 211 -0.05 20.55 -3.81
N ASP A 212 -0.14 20.84 -5.11
CA ASP A 212 -1.00 21.92 -5.61
C ASP A 212 -2.48 21.62 -5.39
N LEU A 213 -2.92 20.38 -5.66
CA LEU A 213 -4.29 19.95 -5.35
C LEU A 213 -4.61 20.12 -3.85
N ILE A 214 -3.69 19.73 -2.98
CA ILE A 214 -3.86 19.88 -1.53
C ILE A 214 -3.95 21.37 -1.14
N CYS A 215 -3.07 22.20 -1.71
CA CYS A 215 -3.08 23.65 -1.46
C CYS A 215 -4.39 24.29 -1.93
N ASP A 216 -4.86 23.94 -3.11
CA ASP A 216 -6.11 24.47 -3.68
C ASP A 216 -7.32 24.11 -2.79
N VAL A 217 -7.44 22.84 -2.36
CA VAL A 217 -8.50 22.39 -1.44
C VAL A 217 -8.44 23.11 -0.09
N LYS A 218 -7.23 23.45 0.38
CA LYS A 218 -7.03 24.17 1.66
C LYS A 218 -7.09 25.70 1.54
N GLY A 219 -7.25 26.25 0.34
CA GLY A 219 -7.16 27.68 0.10
C GLY A 219 -5.80 28.28 0.43
N ARG A 220 -4.71 27.51 0.23
CA ARG A 220 -3.33 27.92 0.53
C ARG A 220 -2.56 28.29 -0.72
N LYS A 221 -1.51 29.11 -0.56
CA LYS A 221 -0.56 29.39 -1.65
C LYS A 221 0.17 28.12 -2.02
N ARG A 222 0.28 27.83 -3.33
CA ARG A 222 1.00 26.70 -3.88
C ARG A 222 2.50 26.78 -3.59
N ILE A 223 3.12 25.63 -3.36
CA ILE A 223 4.57 25.51 -3.14
C ILE A 223 5.29 25.79 -4.46
N LYS A 224 6.17 26.82 -4.48
CA LYS A 224 6.88 27.21 -5.70
C LYS A 224 8.20 26.47 -5.90
N LEU A 225 8.87 26.11 -4.80
CA LEU A 225 10.19 25.48 -4.85
C LEU A 225 10.07 23.99 -5.17
N VAL A 226 10.76 23.56 -6.24
CA VAL A 226 10.86 22.16 -6.65
C VAL A 226 12.34 21.78 -6.75
N LEU A 227 12.76 20.90 -5.87
CA LEU A 227 14.15 20.44 -5.81
C LEU A 227 14.40 19.34 -6.85
N PRO A 228 15.49 19.44 -7.64
CA PRO A 228 15.94 18.33 -8.48
C PRO A 228 16.25 17.09 -7.64
N ILE A 229 15.95 15.89 -8.19
CA ILE A 229 16.19 14.62 -7.48
C ILE A 229 17.65 14.45 -7.04
N GLY A 230 18.61 14.85 -7.86
CA GLY A 230 20.04 14.79 -7.51
C GLY A 230 20.35 15.56 -6.22
N LEU A 231 19.85 16.79 -6.12
CA LEU A 231 20.01 17.61 -4.91
C LEU A 231 19.26 16.99 -3.72
N ALA A 232 18.03 16.52 -3.94
CA ALA A 232 17.27 15.86 -2.88
C ALA A 232 17.99 14.60 -2.34
N LYS A 233 18.63 13.80 -3.21
CA LYS A 233 19.44 12.64 -2.80
C LYS A 233 20.67 13.02 -1.96
N LEU A 234 21.31 14.16 -2.25
CA LEU A 234 22.45 14.65 -1.47
C LEU A 234 22.06 15.08 -0.06
N ILE A 235 20.92 15.73 0.09
CA ILE A 235 20.47 16.25 1.39
C ILE A 235 19.64 15.24 2.20
N ALA A 236 19.12 14.17 1.57
CA ALA A 236 18.28 13.16 2.24
C ALA A 236 18.93 12.55 3.50
N PRO A 237 20.24 12.20 3.55
CA PRO A 237 20.85 11.67 4.77
C PRO A 237 20.79 12.63 5.97
N ILE A 238 20.92 13.94 5.71
CA ILE A 238 20.85 14.97 6.75
C ILE A 238 19.43 15.06 7.31
N PHE A 239 18.42 15.01 6.44
CA PHE A 239 17.01 14.97 6.84
C PHE A 239 16.68 13.68 7.58
N GLU A 240 17.14 12.52 7.11
CA GLU A 240 16.94 11.25 7.80
C GLU A 240 17.51 11.28 9.23
N MET A 241 18.70 11.87 9.43
CA MET A 241 19.30 12.04 10.76
C MET A 241 18.46 12.96 11.63
N TYR A 242 18.02 14.10 11.10
CA TYR A 242 17.17 15.06 11.83
C TYR A 242 15.83 14.43 12.27
N TYR A 243 15.14 13.72 11.36
CA TYR A 243 13.88 13.06 11.69
C TYR A 243 14.06 11.88 12.63
N ASN A 244 15.18 11.14 12.54
CA ASN A 244 15.51 10.07 13.49
C ASN A 244 15.72 10.62 14.91
N LEU A 245 16.40 11.76 15.05
CA LEU A 245 16.55 12.45 16.35
C LEU A 245 15.19 12.86 16.93
N LYS A 246 14.26 13.29 16.09
CA LYS A 246 12.88 13.63 16.50
C LYS A 246 11.95 12.43 16.65
N LYS A 247 12.43 11.20 16.45
CA LYS A 247 11.62 9.96 16.45
C LYS A 247 10.44 10.03 15.47
N GLN A 248 10.60 10.75 14.36
CA GLN A 248 9.59 10.91 13.30
C GLN A 248 10.04 10.17 12.04
N THR A 249 9.08 9.77 11.22
CA THR A 249 9.37 9.14 9.93
C THR A 249 9.73 10.23 8.91
N PRO A 250 10.90 10.16 8.26
CA PRO A 250 11.29 11.15 7.27
C PRO A 250 10.38 11.06 6.04
N LEU A 251 9.93 12.20 5.51
CA LEU A 251 9.10 12.27 4.30
C LEU A 251 9.87 11.81 3.05
N PHE A 252 11.17 12.10 3.00
CA PHE A 252 12.03 11.74 1.88
C PHE A 252 13.19 10.87 2.37
N THR A 253 13.25 9.64 1.88
CA THR A 253 14.35 8.70 2.07
C THR A 253 15.00 8.39 0.74
N LYS A 254 16.16 7.76 0.73
CA LYS A 254 16.79 7.30 -0.52
C LYS A 254 15.86 6.42 -1.35
N TYR A 255 15.10 5.54 -0.67
CA TYR A 255 14.15 4.65 -1.33
C TYR A 255 12.94 5.41 -1.90
N SER A 256 12.34 6.34 -1.14
CA SER A 256 11.22 7.14 -1.65
C SER A 256 11.65 8.04 -2.82
N LEU A 257 12.87 8.61 -2.79
CA LEU A 257 13.41 9.38 -3.91
C LEU A 257 13.69 8.52 -5.15
N TYR A 258 14.12 7.26 -4.95
CA TYR A 258 14.21 6.28 -6.03
C TYR A 258 12.84 6.04 -6.66
N THR A 259 11.83 5.72 -5.84
CA THR A 259 10.45 5.49 -6.29
C THR A 259 9.88 6.67 -7.09
N LEU A 260 10.13 7.91 -6.66
CA LEU A 260 9.67 9.11 -7.37
C LEU A 260 10.38 9.34 -8.72
N SER A 261 11.50 8.66 -8.95
CA SER A 261 12.27 8.74 -10.20
C SER A 261 12.11 7.51 -11.09
N SER A 262 11.46 6.46 -10.58
CA SER A 262 11.26 5.22 -11.32
C SER A 262 10.06 5.31 -12.26
N ASN A 263 9.97 4.35 -13.18
CA ASN A 263 8.82 4.23 -14.06
C ASN A 263 7.56 3.82 -13.26
N SER A 264 6.53 4.65 -13.29
CA SER A 264 5.25 4.41 -12.62
C SER A 264 4.09 4.40 -13.62
N ASN A 265 4.34 4.02 -14.88
CA ASN A 265 3.34 3.91 -15.92
C ASN A 265 2.65 2.53 -15.85
N PHE A 266 1.74 2.36 -14.92
CA PHE A 266 1.04 1.10 -14.69
C PHE A 266 -0.26 0.99 -15.49
N SER A 267 -0.53 -0.22 -16.00
CA SER A 267 -1.78 -0.55 -16.69
C SER A 267 -2.82 -1.11 -15.72
N ASN A 268 -3.98 -0.48 -15.64
CA ASN A 268 -5.14 -1.04 -14.94
C ASN A 268 -6.19 -1.64 -15.89
N LYS A 269 -5.82 -1.87 -17.15
CA LYS A 269 -6.77 -2.34 -18.21
C LYS A 269 -7.39 -3.68 -17.86
N LYS A 270 -6.59 -4.62 -17.30
CA LYS A 270 -7.05 -5.94 -16.89
C LYS A 270 -8.06 -5.84 -15.75
N ALA A 271 -7.73 -5.08 -14.69
CA ALA A 271 -8.64 -4.85 -13.59
C ALA A 271 -9.96 -4.19 -14.02
N LYS A 272 -9.90 -3.22 -14.93
CA LYS A 272 -11.12 -2.60 -15.50
C LYS A 272 -11.98 -3.60 -16.26
N LYS A 273 -11.37 -4.45 -17.08
CA LYS A 273 -12.07 -5.44 -17.91
C LYS A 273 -12.70 -6.56 -17.07
N GLU A 274 -11.94 -7.12 -16.12
CA GLU A 274 -12.30 -8.35 -15.45
C GLU A 274 -12.97 -8.12 -14.09
N LEU A 275 -12.54 -7.09 -13.35
CA LEU A 275 -13.10 -6.74 -12.03
C LEU A 275 -14.11 -5.59 -12.08
N GLY A 276 -14.30 -4.94 -13.24
CA GLY A 276 -15.11 -3.72 -13.32
C GLY A 276 -14.50 -2.53 -12.54
N PHE A 277 -13.18 -2.56 -12.32
CA PHE A 277 -12.46 -1.55 -11.55
C PHE A 277 -12.68 -0.14 -12.10
N LYS A 278 -12.97 0.81 -11.22
CA LYS A 278 -13.20 2.22 -11.57
C LYS A 278 -12.31 3.11 -10.73
N ASN A 279 -11.95 4.25 -11.29
CA ASN A 279 -11.09 5.22 -10.61
C ASN A 279 -11.89 6.48 -10.24
N ARG A 280 -11.78 6.91 -8.99
CA ARG A 280 -12.24 8.23 -8.54
C ARG A 280 -11.34 9.34 -9.05
N ASN A 281 -11.89 10.54 -9.16
CA ASN A 281 -11.08 11.72 -9.43
C ASN A 281 -10.17 12.02 -8.23
N MET A 282 -8.88 12.22 -8.47
CA MET A 282 -7.89 12.47 -7.41
C MET A 282 -8.22 13.72 -6.59
N LYS A 283 -8.83 14.74 -7.18
CA LYS A 283 -9.27 15.92 -6.43
C LYS A 283 -10.27 15.55 -5.35
N ASN A 284 -11.28 14.74 -5.67
CA ASN A 284 -12.27 14.26 -4.68
C ASN A 284 -11.60 13.41 -3.59
N THR A 285 -10.62 12.56 -3.97
CA THR A 285 -9.84 11.77 -3.01
C THR A 285 -9.11 12.67 -2.01
N ILE A 286 -8.49 13.75 -2.48
CA ILE A 286 -7.78 14.71 -1.62
C ILE A 286 -8.76 15.51 -0.74
N GLU A 287 -9.88 15.97 -1.29
CA GLU A 287 -10.93 16.65 -0.53
C GLU A 287 -11.42 15.79 0.63
N ASP A 288 -11.83 14.55 0.34
CA ASP A 288 -12.32 13.61 1.35
C ASP A 288 -11.26 13.24 2.40
N THR A 289 -10.00 13.13 1.97
CA THR A 289 -8.87 12.86 2.89
C THR A 289 -8.66 14.02 3.85
N ILE A 290 -8.69 15.25 3.36
CA ILE A 290 -8.52 16.46 4.17
C ILE A 290 -9.71 16.62 5.13
N ASP A 291 -10.93 16.39 4.68
CA ASP A 291 -12.12 16.46 5.50
C ASP A 291 -12.09 15.44 6.63
N TRP A 292 -11.69 14.21 6.33
CA TRP A 292 -11.48 13.18 7.34
C TRP A 292 -10.42 13.61 8.36
N LEU A 293 -9.25 14.11 7.92
CA LEU A 293 -8.20 14.59 8.81
C LEU A 293 -8.67 15.74 9.72
N ASN A 294 -9.48 16.66 9.21
CA ASN A 294 -10.06 17.74 10.01
C ASN A 294 -11.00 17.20 11.09
N LYS A 295 -11.86 16.22 10.76
CA LYS A 295 -12.77 15.56 11.72
C LYS A 295 -11.97 14.84 12.83
N GLN A 296 -10.88 14.17 12.49
CA GLN A 296 -10.01 13.52 13.48
C GLN A 296 -9.38 14.52 14.47
N LYS A 297 -8.94 15.70 14.01
CA LYS A 297 -8.39 16.75 14.88
C LYS A 297 -9.42 17.29 15.86
N ILE A 298 -10.68 17.45 15.41
CA ILE A 298 -11.79 17.95 16.27
C ILE A 298 -12.11 16.90 17.35
N GLN A 299 -12.13 15.62 17.00
CA GLN A 299 -12.38 14.53 17.97
C GLN A 299 -11.30 14.41 19.03
N CYS A 300 -10.02 14.59 18.68
CA CYS A 300 -8.93 14.59 19.65
C CYS A 300 -9.07 15.74 20.65
N ARG A 301 -9.36 16.96 20.18
CA ARG A 301 -9.53 18.15 21.06
C ARG A 301 -10.73 18.08 22.00
N LYS A 302 -11.74 17.28 21.69
CA LYS A 302 -12.92 17.09 22.56
C LYS A 302 -12.68 16.03 23.66
N LYS A 303 -11.61 15.27 23.57
CA LYS A 303 -11.22 14.23 24.55
C LYS A 303 -10.13 14.71 25.52
N GLU A 304 -9.53 15.88 25.27
CA GLU A 304 -8.69 16.65 26.16
C GLU A 304 -9.55 17.64 26.99
#